data_5bb6b1f4e7ff98b4d6c44b3934e41335
#
_entry.id   5bb6b1f4e7ff98b4d6c44b3934e41335
#
_cell.length_a   1.000
_cell.length_b   1.000
_cell.length_c   1.000
_cell.angle_alpha   90.00
_cell.angle_beta   90.00
_cell.angle_gamma   90.00
#
_symmetry.space_group_name_H-M   'P 1'
#
loop_
_entity.id
_entity.type
_entity.pdbx_description
1 polymer ?
#
loop_
_entity_poly.entity_id
_entity_poly.type
_entity_poly.pdbx_seq_one_letter_code
_entity_poly.pdbx_strand_id
1 'polypeptide(L)'
;VGGSPHKRGVVSTASYEARKFGVHSAMPSATAVRLCPQAIWTPGRYDRYSEMSALVMGFLKDETPLVEQVSIDEAFFDITPGRFSKENPLDICKRIQKKVAALGVTCSIGLGTNKTIAKIASEQEKPRGLTAVFPGTEGRFLAPLPIEAMSGIGPAMAKVLHQQGIKTLGELSRVDATYLTSLVGNTASKMILRAQGKEVSEVHEAAQPRDVKSVSNERTFEADLFDKQEIVEAIRHIAGVVGRRLRRKQLQGYTVTLKVKASATESHTAQKRMSTPTDDEHLFAEIAVGLLPTIWKEGQPVRLLGVGISSFSDEEHAKPVQESLFDQYEATF
;
A
#
# COMPACT_ATOMS: atom_id res chain seq x y z
N VAL A 1 3.23 6.45 18.31
CA VAL A 1 2.94 7.59 17.41
C VAL A 1 1.60 7.36 16.75
N GLY A 2 0.75 8.40 16.72
CA GLY A 2 -0.57 8.28 16.07
C GLY A 2 -1.53 9.39 16.43
N GLY A 3 -2.77 9.23 15.98
CA GLY A 3 -3.87 10.13 16.30
C GLY A 3 -4.33 10.00 17.76
N SER A 4 -5.03 11.02 18.27
CA SER A 4 -5.49 11.07 19.65
C SER A 4 -6.33 9.83 20.03
N PRO A 5 -6.07 9.21 21.19
CA PRO A 5 -6.88 8.09 21.69
C PRO A 5 -8.30 8.49 22.10
N HIS A 6 -8.52 9.79 22.38
CA HIS A 6 -9.84 10.34 22.73
C HIS A 6 -10.71 10.69 21.50
N LYS A 7 -10.14 10.55 20.32
CA LYS A 7 -10.78 10.80 19.03
C LYS A 7 -10.73 9.52 18.17
N ARG A 8 -11.18 9.59 16.92
CA ARG A 8 -11.11 8.49 15.95
C ARG A 8 -9.70 8.34 15.35
N GLY A 9 -8.66 8.45 16.20
CA GLY A 9 -7.27 8.28 15.80
C GLY A 9 -6.91 6.83 15.55
N VAL A 10 -5.84 6.63 14.77
CA VAL A 10 -5.20 5.34 14.56
C VAL A 10 -3.72 5.40 14.93
N VAL A 11 -3.17 4.27 15.31
CA VAL A 11 -1.74 4.10 15.55
C VAL A 11 -1.01 4.13 14.21
N SER A 12 -0.10 5.07 14.02
CA SER A 12 0.80 5.09 12.86
C SER A 12 1.91 4.07 13.03
N THR A 13 2.56 4.07 14.21
CA THR A 13 3.56 3.07 14.58
C THR A 13 3.67 2.95 16.09
N ALA A 14 4.23 1.83 16.55
CA ALA A 14 4.44 1.52 17.97
C ALA A 14 5.88 1.06 18.21
N SER A 15 6.44 1.42 19.37
CA SER A 15 7.74 0.88 19.80
C SER A 15 7.67 -0.63 20.03
N TYR A 16 8.81 -1.31 20.06
CA TYR A 16 8.84 -2.75 20.30
C TYR A 16 8.30 -3.13 21.68
N GLU A 17 8.45 -2.24 22.67
CA GLU A 17 7.87 -2.42 24.01
C GLU A 17 6.35 -2.40 23.95
N ALA A 18 5.75 -1.43 23.24
CA ALA A 18 4.30 -1.36 23.07
C ALA A 18 3.75 -2.53 22.24
N ARG A 19 4.52 -3.02 21.24
CA ARG A 19 4.16 -4.21 20.44
C ARG A 19 4.03 -5.48 21.27
N LYS A 20 4.77 -5.63 22.36
CA LYS A 20 4.64 -6.75 23.31
C LYS A 20 3.26 -6.81 23.97
N PHE A 21 2.56 -5.69 24.06
CA PHE A 21 1.18 -5.60 24.52
C PHE A 21 0.14 -5.75 23.39
N GLY A 22 0.56 -6.11 22.18
CA GLY A 22 -0.32 -6.27 21.02
C GLY A 22 -0.64 -4.97 20.29
N VAL A 23 0.00 -3.85 20.62
CA VAL A 23 -0.18 -2.58 19.89
C VAL A 23 0.53 -2.64 18.55
N HIS A 24 -0.18 -2.32 17.46
CA HIS A 24 0.37 -2.34 16.10
C HIS A 24 -0.17 -1.19 15.23
N SER A 25 0.51 -0.93 14.11
CA SER A 25 0.08 0.06 13.12
C SER A 25 -1.33 -0.23 12.60
N ALA A 26 -2.06 0.82 12.25
CA ALA A 26 -3.46 0.81 11.82
C ALA A 26 -4.49 0.40 12.90
N MET A 27 -4.07 0.05 14.12
CA MET A 27 -4.98 -0.21 15.23
C MET A 27 -5.69 1.10 15.65
N PRO A 28 -7.01 1.07 15.99
CA PRO A 28 -7.65 2.24 16.61
C PRO A 28 -6.92 2.66 17.88
N SER A 29 -6.65 3.96 18.03
CA SER A 29 -5.91 4.51 19.18
C SER A 29 -6.58 4.19 20.53
N ALA A 30 -7.93 4.21 20.57
CA ALA A 30 -8.70 3.82 21.75
C ALA A 30 -8.47 2.34 22.15
N THR A 31 -8.26 1.45 21.19
CA THR A 31 -7.91 0.05 21.46
C THR A 31 -6.48 -0.07 21.98
N ALA A 32 -5.55 0.66 21.37
CA ALA A 32 -4.15 0.65 21.80
C ALA A 32 -3.97 1.13 23.26
N VAL A 33 -4.72 2.17 23.69
CA VAL A 33 -4.71 2.63 25.09
C VAL A 33 -5.19 1.55 26.04
N ARG A 34 -6.22 0.78 25.66
CA ARG A 34 -6.70 -0.32 26.51
C ARG A 34 -5.68 -1.45 26.67
N LEU A 35 -4.93 -1.73 25.59
CA LEU A 35 -3.90 -2.77 25.59
C LEU A 35 -2.62 -2.34 26.32
N CYS A 36 -2.27 -1.06 26.23
CA CYS A 36 -1.05 -0.50 26.82
C CYS A 36 -1.34 0.89 27.42
N PRO A 37 -2.01 0.97 28.62
CA PRO A 37 -2.39 2.23 29.24
C PRO A 37 -1.20 3.16 29.57
N GLN A 38 -0.03 2.57 29.82
CA GLN A 38 1.21 3.29 30.13
C GLN A 38 1.93 3.85 28.89
N ALA A 39 1.40 3.63 27.67
CA ALA A 39 2.06 4.10 26.46
C ALA A 39 2.10 5.62 26.38
N ILE A 40 3.26 6.16 26.06
CA ILE A 40 3.43 7.59 25.78
C ILE A 40 3.01 7.87 24.34
N TRP A 41 2.06 8.80 24.17
CA TRP A 41 1.54 9.20 22.87
C TRP A 41 2.28 10.41 22.34
N THR A 42 2.79 10.29 21.09
CA THR A 42 3.48 11.38 20.41
C THR A 42 2.81 11.63 19.04
N PRO A 43 2.67 12.91 18.62
CA PRO A 43 2.22 13.24 17.28
C PRO A 43 3.23 12.79 16.23
N GLY A 44 2.75 12.52 15.02
CA GLY A 44 3.63 12.25 13.89
C GLY A 44 4.34 13.51 13.40
N ARG A 45 5.62 13.38 13.03
CA ARG A 45 6.45 14.45 12.44
C ARG A 45 6.92 14.00 11.06
N TYR A 46 6.01 14.07 10.09
CA TYR A 46 6.22 13.52 8.75
C TYR A 46 7.35 14.22 7.98
N ASP A 47 7.58 15.50 8.22
CA ASP A 47 8.70 16.28 7.71
C ASP A 47 10.05 15.64 8.13
N ARG A 48 10.21 15.35 9.44
CA ARG A 48 11.41 14.68 9.96
C ARG A 48 11.55 13.25 9.44
N TYR A 49 10.44 12.53 9.30
CA TYR A 49 10.50 11.16 8.75
C TYR A 49 10.94 11.16 7.29
N SER A 50 10.46 12.13 6.49
CA SER A 50 10.88 12.31 5.10
C SER A 50 12.36 12.68 4.99
N GLU A 51 12.86 13.57 5.86
CA GLU A 51 14.27 13.94 5.92
C GLU A 51 15.15 12.73 6.26
N MET A 52 14.80 11.98 7.31
CA MET A 52 15.53 10.77 7.69
C MET A 52 15.50 9.70 6.58
N SER A 53 14.34 9.52 5.93
CA SER A 53 14.21 8.64 4.77
C SER A 53 15.18 9.03 3.66
N ALA A 54 15.24 10.31 3.31
CA ALA A 54 16.13 10.79 2.26
C ALA A 54 17.62 10.51 2.58
N LEU A 55 18.04 10.67 3.85
CA LEU A 55 19.40 10.34 4.28
C LEU A 55 19.69 8.83 4.14
N VAL A 56 18.76 7.98 4.58
CA VAL A 56 18.92 6.52 4.46
C VAL A 56 18.96 6.09 3.00
N MET A 57 18.05 6.63 2.16
CA MET A 57 18.07 6.34 0.72
C MET A 57 19.36 6.81 0.04
N GLY A 58 19.95 7.92 0.53
CA GLY A 58 21.27 8.37 0.11
C GLY A 58 22.35 7.32 0.37
N PHE A 59 22.38 6.72 1.57
CA PHE A 59 23.35 5.67 1.89
C PHE A 59 23.23 4.42 1.00
N LEU A 60 21.98 4.08 0.57
CA LEU A 60 21.78 2.97 -0.37
C LEU A 60 22.31 3.33 -1.76
N LYS A 61 22.07 4.57 -2.21
CA LYS A 61 22.55 5.07 -3.52
C LYS A 61 24.06 5.20 -3.58
N ASP A 62 24.76 5.41 -2.47
CA ASP A 62 26.23 5.37 -2.40
C ASP A 62 26.78 3.97 -2.73
N GLU A 63 26.00 2.91 -2.49
CA GLU A 63 26.44 1.52 -2.71
C GLU A 63 26.07 0.99 -4.10
N THR A 64 24.95 1.45 -4.67
CA THR A 64 24.45 0.98 -5.98
C THR A 64 23.52 2.00 -6.62
N PRO A 65 23.52 2.15 -7.96
CA PRO A 65 22.55 2.99 -8.65
C PRO A 65 21.13 2.37 -8.65
N LEU A 66 21.02 1.05 -8.46
CA LEU A 66 19.72 0.35 -8.47
C LEU A 66 19.12 0.32 -7.08
N VAL A 67 18.40 1.38 -6.73
CA VAL A 67 17.64 1.52 -5.48
C VAL A 67 16.18 1.80 -5.82
N GLU A 68 15.30 0.87 -5.46
CA GLU A 68 13.86 1.00 -5.61
C GLU A 68 13.21 1.31 -4.26
N GLN A 69 12.87 2.57 -4.06
CA GLN A 69 12.14 3.00 -2.87
C GLN A 69 10.67 2.58 -2.98
N VAL A 70 10.21 1.77 -2.02
CA VAL A 70 8.83 1.24 -1.97
C VAL A 70 7.94 2.14 -1.12
N SER A 71 8.48 2.62 0.01
CA SER A 71 7.80 3.52 0.95
C SER A 71 8.79 4.51 1.56
N ILE A 72 8.36 5.26 2.57
CA ILE A 72 9.23 6.17 3.33
C ILE A 72 10.30 5.42 4.14
N ASP A 73 10.07 4.15 4.48
CA ASP A 73 10.90 3.34 5.38
C ASP A 73 11.36 2.01 4.76
N GLU A 74 11.01 1.75 3.50
CA GLU A 74 11.37 0.52 2.80
C GLU A 74 11.94 0.78 1.41
N ALA A 75 13.03 0.08 1.08
CA ALA A 75 13.60 0.06 -0.26
C ALA A 75 14.21 -1.31 -0.58
N PHE A 76 14.21 -1.67 -1.87
CA PHE A 76 15.06 -2.71 -2.42
C PHE A 76 16.28 -2.07 -3.09
N PHE A 77 17.42 -2.73 -3.01
CA PHE A 77 18.64 -2.31 -3.70
C PHE A 77 19.41 -3.53 -4.21
N ASP A 78 19.99 -3.42 -5.38
CA ASP A 78 20.72 -4.52 -6.01
C ASP A 78 22.23 -4.36 -5.78
N ILE A 79 22.80 -5.28 -5.06
CA ILE A 79 24.23 -5.40 -4.75
C ILE A 79 24.80 -6.72 -5.25
N THR A 80 24.27 -7.24 -6.37
CA THR A 80 24.75 -8.48 -7.00
C THR A 80 26.25 -8.39 -7.23
N PRO A 81 27.05 -9.35 -6.72
CA PRO A 81 28.50 -9.35 -6.88
C PRO A 81 28.93 -9.32 -8.37
N GLY A 82 29.86 -8.44 -8.68
CA GLY A 82 30.35 -8.26 -10.03
C GLY A 82 29.52 -7.37 -10.94
N ARG A 83 28.33 -6.89 -10.50
CA ARG A 83 27.51 -5.95 -11.27
C ARG A 83 27.98 -4.50 -11.09
N PHE A 84 28.09 -4.03 -9.85
CA PHE A 84 28.56 -2.69 -9.51
C PHE A 84 29.76 -2.71 -8.58
N SER A 85 29.92 -3.75 -7.77
CA SER A 85 31.01 -3.98 -6.86
C SER A 85 31.38 -5.46 -6.82
N LYS A 86 32.66 -5.77 -6.53
CA LYS A 86 33.11 -7.12 -6.22
C LYS A 86 33.14 -7.41 -4.72
N GLU A 87 32.72 -6.46 -3.91
CA GLU A 87 32.68 -6.57 -2.46
C GLU A 87 31.65 -7.61 -2.01
N ASN A 88 31.89 -8.21 -0.85
CA ASN A 88 30.94 -9.15 -0.26
C ASN A 88 29.62 -8.43 0.11
N PRO A 89 28.46 -8.87 -0.36
CA PRO A 89 27.18 -8.25 -0.06
C PRO A 89 26.88 -8.10 1.44
N LEU A 90 27.34 -9.04 2.27
CA LEU A 90 27.18 -8.96 3.73
C LEU A 90 27.93 -7.76 4.32
N ASP A 91 29.11 -7.44 3.81
CA ASP A 91 29.91 -6.31 4.32
C ASP A 91 29.28 -4.97 3.92
N ILE A 92 28.71 -4.88 2.70
CA ILE A 92 27.89 -3.75 2.27
C ILE A 92 26.70 -3.57 3.22
N CYS A 93 25.93 -4.63 3.50
CA CYS A 93 24.79 -4.58 4.39
C CYS A 93 25.18 -4.11 5.81
N LYS A 94 26.26 -4.62 6.39
CA LYS A 94 26.77 -4.20 7.70
C LYS A 94 27.18 -2.73 7.70
N ARG A 95 27.82 -2.25 6.64
CA ARG A 95 28.19 -0.85 6.48
C ARG A 95 26.97 0.07 6.45
N ILE A 96 25.92 -0.32 5.70
CA ILE A 96 24.66 0.40 5.67
C ILE A 96 24.03 0.45 7.07
N GLN A 97 23.93 -0.67 7.79
CA GLN A 97 23.39 -0.71 9.15
C GLN A 97 24.16 0.22 10.08
N LYS A 98 25.50 0.27 9.97
CA LYS A 98 26.35 1.17 10.77
C LYS A 98 26.08 2.65 10.45
N LYS A 99 25.98 3.02 9.16
CA LYS A 99 25.64 4.38 8.73
C LYS A 99 24.26 4.80 9.26
N VAL A 100 23.26 3.94 9.13
CA VAL A 100 21.89 4.19 9.62
C VAL A 100 21.84 4.32 11.14
N ALA A 101 22.58 3.47 11.87
CA ALA A 101 22.66 3.55 13.33
C ALA A 101 23.31 4.88 13.81
N ALA A 102 24.24 5.44 13.07
CA ALA A 102 24.86 6.73 13.36
C ALA A 102 23.86 7.92 13.26
N LEU A 103 22.73 7.75 12.54
CA LEU A 103 21.64 8.71 12.52
C LEU A 103 20.72 8.61 13.76
N GLY A 104 20.95 7.65 14.66
CA GLY A 104 20.08 7.40 15.81
C GLY A 104 18.83 6.56 15.50
N VAL A 105 18.74 5.97 14.30
CA VAL A 105 17.68 5.05 13.91
C VAL A 105 18.24 3.66 13.58
N THR A 106 17.37 2.68 13.39
CA THR A 106 17.79 1.31 13.11
C THR A 106 17.14 0.78 11.85
N CYS A 107 17.84 -0.11 11.13
CA CYS A 107 17.25 -0.86 10.03
C CYS A 107 17.50 -2.36 10.20
N SER A 108 16.62 -3.17 9.63
CA SER A 108 16.81 -4.59 9.42
C SER A 108 16.94 -4.85 7.93
N ILE A 109 17.89 -5.69 7.54
CA ILE A 109 18.22 -5.97 6.14
C ILE A 109 18.03 -7.46 5.88
N GLY A 110 17.29 -7.79 4.81
CA GLY A 110 17.22 -9.13 4.26
C GLY A 110 18.04 -9.19 2.97
N LEU A 111 18.99 -10.10 2.91
CA LEU A 111 19.79 -10.40 1.72
C LEU A 111 19.26 -11.67 1.06
N GLY A 112 18.94 -11.62 -0.22
CA GLY A 112 18.39 -12.75 -0.96
C GLY A 112 18.48 -12.58 -2.46
N THR A 113 18.14 -13.62 -3.19
CA THR A 113 18.25 -13.69 -4.66
C THR A 113 17.14 -12.94 -5.41
N ASN A 114 16.06 -12.54 -4.71
CA ASN A 114 14.95 -11.77 -5.26
C ASN A 114 14.24 -10.95 -4.17
N LYS A 115 13.33 -10.07 -4.60
CA LYS A 115 12.61 -9.15 -3.68
C LYS A 115 11.77 -9.87 -2.63
N THR A 116 11.11 -10.99 -2.99
CA THR A 116 10.31 -11.76 -2.02
C THR A 116 11.18 -12.33 -0.91
N ILE A 117 12.29 -12.96 -1.26
CA ILE A 117 13.25 -13.50 -0.28
C ILE A 117 13.81 -12.39 0.60
N ALA A 118 14.30 -11.30 -0.01
CA ALA A 118 14.88 -10.19 0.72
C ALA A 118 13.87 -9.56 1.70
N LYS A 119 12.62 -9.34 1.26
CA LYS A 119 11.56 -8.77 2.13
C LYS A 119 11.25 -9.70 3.30
N ILE A 120 11.05 -10.99 3.07
CA ILE A 120 10.74 -11.95 4.15
C ILE A 120 11.93 -12.09 5.09
N ALA A 121 13.15 -12.16 4.58
CA ALA A 121 14.38 -12.24 5.38
C ALA A 121 14.54 -11.01 6.30
N SER A 122 14.21 -9.81 5.82
CA SER A 122 14.31 -8.59 6.61
C SER A 122 13.40 -8.56 7.85
N GLU A 123 12.35 -9.39 7.88
CA GLU A 123 11.40 -9.49 9.00
C GLU A 123 11.84 -10.48 10.08
N GLN A 124 12.75 -11.45 9.77
CA GLN A 124 13.04 -12.59 10.64
C GLN A 124 13.71 -12.19 11.96
N GLU A 125 14.64 -11.24 11.90
CA GLU A 125 15.48 -10.87 13.06
C GLU A 125 15.29 -9.40 13.46
N LYS A 126 14.07 -8.86 13.31
CA LYS A 126 13.77 -7.49 13.79
C LYS A 126 13.82 -7.42 15.32
N PRO A 127 14.37 -6.34 15.91
CA PRO A 127 15.02 -5.19 15.27
C PRO A 127 16.52 -5.42 14.97
N ARG A 128 17.09 -4.64 14.06
CA ARG A 128 18.52 -4.60 13.72
C ARG A 128 19.08 -5.89 13.11
N GLY A 129 18.20 -6.78 12.62
CA GLY A 129 18.61 -8.05 12.03
C GLY A 129 19.32 -7.87 10.68
N LEU A 130 20.17 -8.84 10.36
CA LEU A 130 20.75 -9.04 9.05
C LEU A 130 20.63 -10.53 8.70
N THR A 131 19.55 -10.86 7.97
CA THR A 131 19.26 -12.26 7.60
C THR A 131 19.62 -12.47 6.14
N ALA A 132 20.51 -13.43 5.89
CA ALA A 132 20.96 -13.78 4.53
C ALA A 132 20.42 -15.14 4.11
N VAL A 133 19.82 -15.19 2.93
CA VAL A 133 19.36 -16.40 2.26
C VAL A 133 20.21 -16.62 1.00
N PHE A 134 21.04 -17.65 1.01
CA PHE A 134 21.98 -17.92 -0.06
C PHE A 134 21.31 -18.60 -1.25
N PRO A 135 21.85 -18.41 -2.48
CA PRO A 135 21.36 -19.09 -3.67
C PRO A 135 21.22 -20.61 -3.48
N GLY A 136 20.07 -21.16 -3.92
CA GLY A 136 19.75 -22.58 -3.78
C GLY A 136 19.13 -22.99 -2.45
N THR A 137 19.00 -22.07 -1.47
CA THR A 137 18.38 -22.32 -0.17
C THR A 137 17.00 -21.67 -0.01
N GLU A 138 16.50 -20.97 -1.01
CA GLU A 138 15.27 -20.17 -0.97
C GLU A 138 14.05 -20.99 -0.57
N GLY A 139 13.84 -22.13 -1.25
CA GLY A 139 12.71 -23.01 -0.96
C GLY A 139 12.76 -23.59 0.45
N ARG A 140 13.95 -23.93 0.95
CA ARG A 140 14.15 -24.41 2.33
C ARG A 140 13.84 -23.31 3.36
N PHE A 141 14.24 -22.08 3.07
CA PHE A 141 13.95 -20.93 3.91
C PHE A 141 12.46 -20.61 3.97
N LEU A 142 11.78 -20.61 2.81
CA LEU A 142 10.37 -20.25 2.72
C LEU A 142 9.43 -21.33 3.26
N ALA A 143 9.73 -22.60 3.02
CA ALA A 143 8.80 -23.71 3.23
C ALA A 143 8.13 -23.74 4.61
N PRO A 144 8.81 -23.51 5.76
CA PRO A 144 8.20 -23.56 7.08
C PRO A 144 7.40 -22.30 7.44
N LEU A 145 7.53 -21.20 6.65
CA LEU A 145 6.93 -19.92 7.00
C LEU A 145 5.42 -19.90 6.72
N PRO A 146 4.62 -19.20 7.53
CA PRO A 146 3.21 -19.02 7.28
C PRO A 146 2.98 -18.22 6.00
N ILE A 147 1.85 -18.44 5.33
CA ILE A 147 1.54 -17.74 4.07
C ILE A 147 1.49 -16.22 4.22
N GLU A 148 1.12 -15.72 5.38
CA GLU A 148 1.07 -14.30 5.71
C GLU A 148 2.45 -13.61 5.70
N ALA A 149 3.54 -14.38 5.75
CA ALA A 149 4.88 -13.84 5.60
C ALA A 149 5.11 -13.26 4.19
N MET A 150 4.34 -13.70 3.19
CA MET A 150 4.43 -13.20 1.82
C MET A 150 3.63 -11.91 1.65
N SER A 151 4.31 -10.82 1.32
CA SER A 151 3.65 -9.54 0.97
C SER A 151 2.61 -9.74 -0.13
N GLY A 152 1.40 -9.20 0.09
CA GLY A 152 0.25 -9.36 -0.81
C GLY A 152 -0.74 -10.44 -0.34
N ILE A 153 -0.40 -11.27 0.64
CA ILE A 153 -1.33 -12.16 1.32
C ILE A 153 -1.82 -11.47 2.60
N GLY A 154 -2.89 -10.69 2.46
CA GLY A 154 -3.57 -10.07 3.60
C GLY A 154 -4.59 -11.00 4.25
N PRO A 155 -5.24 -10.58 5.37
CA PRO A 155 -6.15 -11.43 6.14
C PRO A 155 -7.29 -12.09 5.32
N ALA A 156 -7.84 -11.38 4.34
CA ALA A 156 -8.89 -11.92 3.47
C ALA A 156 -8.38 -13.08 2.60
N MET A 157 -7.22 -12.89 1.97
CA MET A 157 -6.58 -13.92 1.14
C MET A 157 -6.12 -15.10 1.99
N ALA A 158 -5.49 -14.84 3.13
CA ALA A 158 -5.06 -15.87 4.07
C ALA A 158 -6.24 -16.76 4.52
N LYS A 159 -7.39 -16.14 4.83
CA LYS A 159 -8.61 -16.88 5.19
C LYS A 159 -9.05 -17.85 4.08
N VAL A 160 -9.03 -17.41 2.82
CA VAL A 160 -9.39 -18.28 1.66
C VAL A 160 -8.43 -19.46 1.56
N LEU A 161 -7.11 -19.21 1.64
CA LEU A 161 -6.10 -20.24 1.54
C LEU A 161 -6.15 -21.23 2.72
N HIS A 162 -6.32 -20.72 3.95
CA HIS A 162 -6.46 -21.57 5.14
C HIS A 162 -7.67 -22.51 5.07
N GLN A 163 -8.79 -22.04 4.51
CA GLN A 163 -9.97 -22.89 4.30
C GLN A 163 -9.70 -24.07 3.35
N GLN A 164 -8.68 -23.94 2.50
CA GLN A 164 -8.20 -25.01 1.61
C GLN A 164 -7.04 -25.82 2.18
N GLY A 165 -6.71 -25.63 3.47
CA GLY A 165 -5.62 -26.32 4.14
C GLY A 165 -4.23 -25.79 3.81
N ILE A 166 -4.12 -24.67 3.06
CA ILE A 166 -2.85 -24.04 2.68
C ILE A 166 -2.45 -23.04 3.78
N LYS A 167 -1.50 -23.42 4.62
CA LYS A 167 -1.07 -22.64 5.81
C LYS A 167 0.35 -22.11 5.69
N THR A 168 1.21 -22.82 4.95
CA THR A 168 2.63 -22.47 4.80
C THR A 168 2.99 -22.16 3.36
N LEU A 169 4.09 -21.42 3.17
CA LEU A 169 4.63 -21.14 1.85
C LEU A 169 5.10 -22.42 1.15
N GLY A 170 5.55 -23.43 1.91
CA GLY A 170 5.89 -24.75 1.38
C GLY A 170 4.68 -25.51 0.82
N GLU A 171 3.52 -25.42 1.47
CA GLU A 171 2.26 -25.96 0.94
C GLU A 171 1.82 -25.17 -0.31
N LEU A 172 1.81 -23.84 -0.23
CA LEU A 172 1.46 -22.96 -1.35
C LEU A 172 2.32 -23.22 -2.60
N SER A 173 3.61 -23.50 -2.41
CA SER A 173 4.56 -23.76 -3.51
C SER A 173 4.26 -25.00 -4.34
N ARG A 174 3.43 -25.92 -3.82
CA ARG A 174 3.07 -27.22 -4.41
C ARG A 174 1.63 -27.28 -4.92
N VAL A 175 0.86 -26.22 -4.71
CA VAL A 175 -0.54 -26.18 -5.17
C VAL A 175 -0.58 -26.18 -6.70
N ASP A 176 -1.56 -26.90 -7.25
CA ASP A 176 -1.83 -26.85 -8.69
C ASP A 176 -2.24 -25.43 -9.10
N ALA A 177 -1.65 -24.94 -10.20
CA ALA A 177 -1.85 -23.57 -10.64
C ALA A 177 -3.29 -23.29 -11.09
N THR A 178 -3.95 -24.26 -11.74
CA THR A 178 -5.33 -24.14 -12.19
C THR A 178 -6.27 -24.07 -10.99
N TYR A 179 -6.05 -24.94 -10.01
CA TYR A 179 -6.81 -24.92 -8.76
C TYR A 179 -6.63 -23.60 -8.02
N LEU A 180 -5.39 -23.14 -7.83
CA LEU A 180 -5.15 -21.87 -7.14
C LEU A 180 -5.76 -20.69 -7.91
N THR A 181 -5.74 -20.71 -9.25
CA THR A 181 -6.37 -19.66 -10.08
C THR A 181 -7.87 -19.58 -9.84
N SER A 182 -8.55 -20.70 -9.63
CA SER A 182 -9.99 -20.71 -9.31
C SER A 182 -10.31 -20.05 -7.96
N LEU A 183 -9.35 -20.02 -7.04
CA LEU A 183 -9.51 -19.44 -5.69
C LEU A 183 -9.13 -17.95 -5.63
N VAL A 184 -8.02 -17.58 -6.26
CA VAL A 184 -7.38 -16.25 -6.07
C VAL A 184 -7.22 -15.46 -7.38
N GLY A 185 -7.70 -16.01 -8.50
CA GLY A 185 -7.61 -15.36 -9.81
C GLY A 185 -6.20 -15.33 -10.40
N ASN A 186 -5.96 -14.37 -11.29
CA ASN A 186 -4.75 -14.27 -12.11
C ASN A 186 -3.43 -14.10 -11.32
N THR A 187 -3.51 -13.87 -10.01
CA THR A 187 -2.31 -13.74 -9.16
C THR A 187 -1.70 -15.09 -8.76
N ALA A 188 -2.41 -16.19 -8.98
CA ALA A 188 -2.05 -17.54 -8.55
C ALA A 188 -0.65 -17.98 -8.98
N SER A 189 -0.35 -17.91 -10.29
CA SER A 189 0.95 -18.33 -10.82
C SER A 189 2.12 -17.54 -10.22
N LYS A 190 1.94 -16.22 -10.03
CA LYS A 190 2.94 -15.38 -9.38
C LYS A 190 3.12 -15.74 -7.91
N MET A 191 2.03 -16.08 -7.20
CA MET A 191 2.10 -16.51 -5.80
C MET A 191 2.88 -17.82 -5.66
N ILE A 192 2.65 -18.80 -6.54
CA ILE A 192 3.38 -20.08 -6.55
C ILE A 192 4.87 -19.85 -6.79
N LEU A 193 5.25 -19.07 -7.83
CA LEU A 193 6.65 -18.76 -8.12
C LEU A 193 7.34 -18.07 -6.94
N ARG A 194 6.66 -17.15 -6.28
CA ARG A 194 7.16 -16.47 -5.09
C ARG A 194 7.33 -17.44 -3.92
N ALA A 195 6.38 -18.34 -3.70
CA ALA A 195 6.45 -19.37 -2.65
C ALA A 195 7.56 -20.41 -2.91
N GLN A 196 7.92 -20.63 -4.18
CA GLN A 196 9.07 -21.45 -4.59
C GLN A 196 10.41 -20.72 -4.48
N GLY A 197 10.41 -19.41 -4.21
CA GLY A 197 11.63 -18.57 -4.26
C GLY A 197 12.16 -18.30 -5.67
N LYS A 198 11.35 -18.55 -6.70
CA LYS A 198 11.70 -18.42 -8.12
C LYS A 198 11.19 -17.14 -8.77
N GLU A 199 10.77 -16.16 -7.97
CA GLU A 199 10.35 -14.87 -8.52
C GLU A 199 11.52 -14.19 -9.23
N VAL A 200 11.27 -13.74 -10.47
CA VAL A 200 12.18 -12.87 -11.20
C VAL A 200 11.59 -11.46 -11.14
N SER A 201 12.22 -10.60 -10.38
CA SER A 201 11.82 -9.19 -10.24
C SER A 201 13.06 -8.32 -10.15
N GLU A 202 13.25 -7.47 -11.16
CA GLU A 202 14.35 -6.53 -11.19
C GLU A 202 14.16 -5.42 -10.16
N VAL A 203 15.25 -4.92 -9.61
CA VAL A 203 15.28 -3.68 -8.85
C VAL A 203 15.41 -2.55 -9.85
N HIS A 204 14.40 -1.70 -9.92
CA HIS A 204 14.39 -0.56 -10.82
C HIS A 204 14.95 0.67 -10.11
N GLU A 205 15.64 1.52 -10.87
CA GLU A 205 16.04 2.82 -10.36
C GLU A 205 14.80 3.66 -10.00
N ALA A 206 14.87 4.37 -8.88
CA ALA A 206 13.77 5.21 -8.38
C ALA A 206 13.36 6.35 -9.33
N ALA A 207 14.11 6.56 -10.41
CA ALA A 207 13.87 7.59 -11.42
C ALA A 207 12.74 7.28 -12.41
N GLN A 208 12.23 6.05 -12.46
CA GLN A 208 11.03 5.78 -13.25
C GLN A 208 9.80 6.15 -12.40
N PRO A 209 9.09 7.24 -12.74
CA PRO A 209 7.85 7.56 -12.06
C PRO A 209 6.91 6.37 -12.22
N ARG A 210 6.51 5.76 -11.10
CA ARG A 210 5.40 4.79 -11.15
C ARG A 210 4.19 5.55 -11.71
N ASP A 211 3.53 4.99 -12.71
CA ASP A 211 2.30 5.57 -13.22
C ASP A 211 1.32 5.81 -12.08
N VAL A 212 1.01 7.07 -11.85
CA VAL A 212 0.04 7.46 -10.82
C VAL A 212 -1.34 7.06 -11.31
N LYS A 213 -1.95 6.06 -10.70
CA LYS A 213 -3.28 5.57 -11.10
C LYS A 213 -4.42 6.41 -10.56
N SER A 214 -4.25 6.99 -9.37
CA SER A 214 -5.25 7.84 -8.73
C SER A 214 -4.61 8.83 -7.76
N VAL A 215 -5.25 9.98 -7.57
CA VAL A 215 -4.95 10.94 -6.50
C VAL A 215 -6.22 11.14 -5.70
N SER A 216 -6.18 10.83 -4.40
CA SER A 216 -7.34 10.94 -3.52
C SER A 216 -6.97 11.51 -2.16
N ASN A 217 -7.98 12.00 -1.47
CA ASN A 217 -7.90 12.35 -0.06
C ASN A 217 -9.16 11.87 0.66
N GLU A 218 -8.97 11.27 1.85
CA GLU A 218 -10.05 10.85 2.72
C GLU A 218 -9.93 11.54 4.08
N ARG A 219 -11.07 11.89 4.68
CA ARG A 219 -11.13 12.47 6.02
C ARG A 219 -12.13 11.72 6.88
N THR A 220 -11.66 11.16 8.00
CA THR A 220 -12.52 10.66 9.07
C THR A 220 -12.83 11.82 10.03
N PHE A 221 -14.10 12.04 10.29
CA PHE A 221 -14.55 13.12 11.21
C PHE A 221 -14.52 12.65 12.65
N GLU A 222 -14.32 13.57 13.59
CA GLU A 222 -14.31 13.28 15.03
C GLU A 222 -15.70 12.84 15.53
N ALA A 223 -16.76 13.51 15.06
CA ALA A 223 -18.16 13.12 15.19
C ALA A 223 -18.74 12.84 13.81
N ASP A 224 -19.81 12.05 13.73
CA ASP A 224 -20.49 11.81 12.46
C ASP A 224 -21.20 13.10 12.01
N LEU A 225 -21.12 13.40 10.73
CA LEU A 225 -21.89 14.48 10.10
C LEU A 225 -23.26 13.95 9.70
N PHE A 226 -24.27 14.80 9.86
CA PHE A 226 -25.68 14.52 9.48
C PHE A 226 -26.24 15.62 8.58
N ASP A 227 -25.74 16.83 8.74
CA ASP A 227 -26.21 17.98 7.97
C ASP A 227 -25.65 17.96 6.55
N LYS A 228 -26.57 18.13 5.59
CA LYS A 228 -26.22 18.07 4.17
C LYS A 228 -25.25 19.20 3.75
N GLN A 229 -25.39 20.39 4.35
CA GLN A 229 -24.51 21.52 3.98
C GLN A 229 -23.10 21.28 4.52
N GLU A 230 -22.97 20.80 5.76
CA GLU A 230 -21.66 20.41 6.33
C GLU A 230 -20.98 19.33 5.50
N ILE A 231 -21.75 18.32 5.01
CA ILE A 231 -21.23 17.25 4.16
C ILE A 231 -20.73 17.81 2.82
N VAL A 232 -21.52 18.69 2.20
CA VAL A 232 -21.13 19.34 0.91
C VAL A 232 -19.89 20.20 1.07
N GLU A 233 -19.79 21.00 2.14
CA GLU A 233 -18.60 21.80 2.45
C GLU A 233 -17.36 20.92 2.68
N ALA A 234 -17.53 19.80 3.38
CA ALA A 234 -16.46 18.84 3.59
C ALA A 234 -15.98 18.20 2.28
N ILE A 235 -16.91 17.86 1.36
CA ILE A 235 -16.56 17.37 0.00
C ILE A 235 -15.74 18.42 -0.75
N ARG A 236 -16.18 19.69 -0.77
CA ARG A 236 -15.46 20.78 -1.44
C ARG A 236 -14.08 21.00 -0.84
N HIS A 237 -13.97 20.96 0.48
CA HIS A 237 -12.68 21.07 1.15
C HIS A 237 -11.71 19.94 0.77
N ILE A 238 -12.18 18.67 0.75
CA ILE A 238 -11.39 17.51 0.36
C ILE A 238 -10.98 17.62 -1.10
N ALA A 239 -11.90 18.03 -1.98
CA ALA A 239 -11.62 18.28 -3.38
C ALA A 239 -10.49 19.31 -3.58
N GLY A 240 -10.50 20.41 -2.84
CA GLY A 240 -9.43 21.41 -2.86
C GLY A 240 -8.05 20.85 -2.49
N VAL A 241 -7.99 19.87 -1.54
CA VAL A 241 -6.74 19.17 -1.23
C VAL A 241 -6.27 18.30 -2.40
N VAL A 242 -7.20 17.61 -3.07
CA VAL A 242 -6.90 16.77 -4.24
C VAL A 242 -6.43 17.63 -5.42
N GLY A 243 -7.10 18.75 -5.73
CA GLY A 243 -6.72 19.66 -6.81
C GLY A 243 -5.30 20.21 -6.65
N ARG A 244 -4.94 20.65 -5.45
CA ARG A 244 -3.55 21.07 -5.17
C ARG A 244 -2.52 19.96 -5.40
N ARG A 245 -2.86 18.70 -5.08
CA ARG A 245 -1.96 17.54 -5.32
C ARG A 245 -1.85 17.22 -6.81
N LEU A 246 -2.95 17.32 -7.56
CA LEU A 246 -2.97 17.12 -9.02
C LEU A 246 -2.08 18.15 -9.71
N ARG A 247 -2.27 19.45 -9.45
CA ARG A 247 -1.46 20.52 -10.02
C ARG A 247 0.03 20.39 -9.71
N ARG A 248 0.38 20.05 -8.45
CA ARG A 248 1.79 19.80 -8.08
C ARG A 248 2.43 18.68 -8.89
N LYS A 249 1.62 17.66 -9.28
CA LYS A 249 2.07 16.52 -10.08
C LYS A 249 1.83 16.71 -11.58
N GLN A 250 1.27 17.82 -11.99
CA GLN A 250 0.89 18.10 -13.39
C GLN A 250 -0.02 17.01 -13.99
N LEU A 251 -0.98 16.51 -13.18
CA LEU A 251 -1.91 15.46 -13.56
C LEU A 251 -3.31 16.02 -13.74
N GLN A 252 -3.98 15.56 -14.80
CA GLN A 252 -5.40 15.78 -15.05
C GLN A 252 -6.09 14.44 -15.27
N GLY A 253 -7.25 14.22 -14.65
CA GLY A 253 -7.92 12.93 -14.71
C GLY A 253 -9.37 13.00 -15.14
N TYR A 254 -9.89 11.91 -15.66
CA TYR A 254 -11.22 11.78 -16.23
C TYR A 254 -12.29 11.28 -15.26
N THR A 255 -11.91 10.58 -14.19
CA THR A 255 -12.89 9.90 -13.33
C THR A 255 -12.88 10.49 -11.93
N VAL A 256 -14.02 11.05 -11.53
CA VAL A 256 -14.30 11.52 -10.17
C VAL A 256 -14.89 10.38 -9.36
N THR A 257 -14.36 10.16 -8.16
CA THR A 257 -14.85 9.17 -7.19
C THR A 257 -15.25 9.87 -5.91
N LEU A 258 -16.47 9.62 -5.44
CA LEU A 258 -16.92 9.97 -4.10
C LEU A 258 -17.04 8.70 -3.26
N LYS A 259 -16.45 8.72 -2.06
CA LYS A 259 -16.55 7.65 -1.06
C LYS A 259 -17.20 8.19 0.20
N VAL A 260 -18.19 7.47 0.71
CA VAL A 260 -18.88 7.77 1.96
C VAL A 260 -18.81 6.54 2.86
N LYS A 261 -18.39 6.70 4.11
CA LYS A 261 -18.56 5.67 5.13
C LYS A 261 -19.55 6.13 6.18
N ALA A 262 -20.59 5.33 6.39
CA ALA A 262 -21.55 5.55 7.47
C ALA A 262 -21.02 5.01 8.81
N SER A 263 -20.23 3.93 8.79
CA SER A 263 -19.63 3.31 9.97
C SER A 263 -18.20 2.85 9.70
N ALA A 264 -17.58 2.10 10.61
CA ALA A 264 -16.28 1.51 10.42
C ALA A 264 -16.27 0.45 9.29
N THR A 265 -17.39 -0.25 9.11
CA THR A 265 -17.53 -1.38 8.18
C THR A 265 -18.38 -1.06 6.95
N GLU A 266 -19.29 -0.09 7.05
CA GLU A 266 -20.19 0.29 5.95
C GLU A 266 -19.57 1.41 5.10
N SER A 267 -19.31 1.11 3.82
CA SER A 267 -18.68 2.02 2.88
C SER A 267 -19.35 1.95 1.51
N HIS A 268 -19.71 3.09 0.98
CA HIS A 268 -20.31 3.25 -0.35
C HIS A 268 -19.41 4.12 -1.22
N THR A 269 -19.36 3.82 -2.50
CA THR A 269 -18.54 4.56 -3.48
C THR A 269 -19.35 4.76 -4.75
N ALA A 270 -19.33 5.98 -5.27
CA ALA A 270 -19.90 6.32 -6.56
C ALA A 270 -18.85 7.00 -7.44
N GLN A 271 -18.95 6.81 -8.75
CA GLN A 271 -18.01 7.37 -9.73
C GLN A 271 -18.75 7.98 -10.90
N LYS A 272 -18.14 9.02 -11.45
CA LYS A 272 -18.58 9.62 -12.73
C LYS A 272 -17.37 9.96 -13.58
N ARG A 273 -17.40 9.50 -14.82
CA ARG A 273 -16.41 9.88 -15.82
C ARG A 273 -16.82 11.18 -16.50
N MET A 274 -15.84 12.01 -16.75
CA MET A 274 -15.96 13.27 -17.50
C MET A 274 -15.52 13.07 -18.95
N SER A 275 -15.98 13.92 -19.84
CA SER A 275 -15.59 13.96 -21.26
C SER A 275 -14.17 14.51 -21.46
N THR A 276 -13.74 15.40 -20.58
CA THR A 276 -12.41 16.04 -20.61
C THR A 276 -11.71 15.86 -19.27
N PRO A 277 -10.37 15.65 -19.27
CA PRO A 277 -9.62 15.53 -18.02
C PRO A 277 -9.53 16.90 -17.34
N THR A 278 -9.44 16.89 -16.00
CA THR A 278 -9.34 18.13 -15.23
C THR A 278 -8.50 17.98 -13.97
N ASP A 279 -7.94 19.09 -13.51
CA ASP A 279 -7.38 19.30 -12.17
C ASP A 279 -8.10 20.45 -11.43
N ASP A 280 -9.21 20.94 -12.02
CA ASP A 280 -10.06 21.98 -11.43
C ASP A 280 -10.90 21.38 -10.27
N GLU A 281 -10.53 21.75 -9.05
CA GLU A 281 -11.21 21.30 -7.83
C GLU A 281 -12.66 21.73 -7.73
N HIS A 282 -13.05 22.84 -8.33
CA HIS A 282 -14.45 23.30 -8.30
C HIS A 282 -15.32 22.40 -9.17
N LEU A 283 -14.85 22.08 -10.39
CA LEU A 283 -15.56 21.21 -11.30
C LEU A 283 -15.77 19.81 -10.71
N PHE A 284 -14.70 19.17 -10.25
CA PHE A 284 -14.87 17.80 -9.74
C PHE A 284 -15.49 17.76 -8.32
N ALA A 285 -15.45 18.85 -7.54
CA ALA A 285 -16.22 18.95 -6.31
C ALA A 285 -17.73 18.95 -6.59
N GLU A 286 -18.20 19.73 -7.56
CA GLU A 286 -19.62 19.74 -7.93
C GLU A 286 -20.09 18.39 -8.50
N ILE A 287 -19.22 17.69 -9.24
CA ILE A 287 -19.50 16.32 -9.68
C ILE A 287 -19.62 15.38 -8.48
N ALA A 288 -18.70 15.46 -7.50
CA ALA A 288 -18.73 14.65 -6.30
C ALA A 288 -19.99 14.93 -5.45
N VAL A 289 -20.37 16.20 -5.33
CA VAL A 289 -21.64 16.61 -4.67
C VAL A 289 -22.86 16.03 -5.39
N GLY A 290 -22.85 16.04 -6.74
CA GLY A 290 -23.90 15.43 -7.56
C GLY A 290 -24.00 13.89 -7.40
N LEU A 291 -22.92 13.22 -6.99
CA LEU A 291 -22.92 11.79 -6.70
C LEU A 291 -23.46 11.45 -5.30
N LEU A 292 -23.47 12.41 -4.38
CA LEU A 292 -23.85 12.17 -2.98
C LEU A 292 -25.24 11.52 -2.83
N PRO A 293 -26.31 11.95 -3.51
CA PRO A 293 -27.64 11.35 -3.37
C PRO A 293 -27.71 9.87 -3.80
N THR A 294 -26.73 9.39 -4.57
CA THR A 294 -26.72 7.98 -5.02
C THR A 294 -26.20 7.01 -3.96
N ILE A 295 -25.45 7.51 -2.96
CA ILE A 295 -24.77 6.68 -1.95
C ILE A 295 -24.99 7.17 -0.51
N TRP A 296 -25.74 8.24 -0.32
CA TRP A 296 -26.10 8.78 1.00
C TRP A 296 -27.54 9.28 1.00
N LYS A 297 -28.26 9.01 2.06
CA LYS A 297 -29.62 9.51 2.30
C LYS A 297 -29.62 10.47 3.47
N GLU A 298 -30.46 11.48 3.42
CA GLU A 298 -30.60 12.47 4.49
C GLU A 298 -30.91 11.79 5.84
N GLY A 299 -30.23 12.25 6.89
CA GLY A 299 -30.30 11.64 8.22
C GLY A 299 -29.38 10.45 8.47
N GLN A 300 -28.71 9.91 7.46
CA GLN A 300 -27.68 8.88 7.67
C GLN A 300 -26.37 9.50 8.19
N PRO A 301 -25.67 8.84 9.14
CA PRO A 301 -24.40 9.32 9.63
C PRO A 301 -23.34 9.26 8.54
N VAL A 302 -22.47 10.27 8.50
CA VAL A 302 -21.26 10.27 7.68
C VAL A 302 -20.03 10.32 8.57
N ARG A 303 -19.37 9.18 8.70
CA ARG A 303 -18.15 9.00 9.48
C ARG A 303 -16.91 9.44 8.73
N LEU A 304 -16.86 9.18 7.41
CA LEU A 304 -15.72 9.47 6.54
C LEU A 304 -16.23 9.90 5.17
N LEU A 305 -15.57 10.89 4.61
CA LEU A 305 -15.69 11.29 3.20
C LEU A 305 -14.34 11.15 2.50
N GLY A 306 -14.39 10.76 1.23
CA GLY A 306 -13.25 10.71 0.34
C GLY A 306 -13.60 11.22 -1.05
N VAL A 307 -12.68 12.01 -1.64
CA VAL A 307 -12.75 12.42 -3.05
C VAL A 307 -11.48 11.95 -3.75
N GLY A 308 -11.62 11.40 -4.94
CA GLY A 308 -10.50 10.92 -5.74
C GLY A 308 -10.68 11.21 -7.21
N ILE A 309 -9.55 11.38 -7.91
CA ILE A 309 -9.44 11.51 -9.35
C ILE A 309 -8.55 10.40 -9.87
N SER A 310 -8.97 9.78 -10.98
CA SER A 310 -8.24 8.68 -11.63
C SER A 310 -8.38 8.77 -13.14
N SER A 311 -7.79 7.80 -13.86
CA SER A 311 -7.76 7.77 -15.33
C SER A 311 -7.05 9.00 -15.89
N PHE A 312 -5.71 9.04 -15.70
CA PHE A 312 -4.87 10.19 -16.10
C PHE A 312 -4.42 10.15 -17.57
N SER A 313 -4.62 9.03 -18.27
CA SER A 313 -4.34 8.88 -19.70
C SER A 313 -5.55 8.35 -20.45
N ASP A 314 -5.63 8.66 -21.74
CA ASP A 314 -6.68 8.12 -22.62
C ASP A 314 -6.48 6.63 -22.94
N GLU A 315 -5.29 6.08 -22.71
CA GLU A 315 -4.94 4.68 -23.03
C GLU A 315 -5.73 3.64 -22.22
N GLU A 316 -6.29 3.99 -21.07
CA GLU A 316 -7.22 3.11 -20.36
C GLU A 316 -8.54 2.85 -21.10
N HIS A 317 -8.77 3.52 -22.24
CA HIS A 317 -10.00 3.41 -23.07
C HIS A 317 -9.87 2.44 -24.23
N ALA A 318 -8.66 1.99 -24.53
CA ALA A 318 -8.39 1.01 -25.59
C ALA A 318 -8.73 -0.44 -25.19
N LYS A 319 -9.40 -0.69 -24.05
CA LYS A 319 -10.05 -1.97 -23.87
C LYS A 319 -11.24 -1.99 -24.81
N PRO A 320 -11.25 -2.89 -25.83
CA PRO A 320 -12.37 -3.01 -26.72
C PRO A 320 -13.62 -3.22 -25.85
N VAL A 321 -14.60 -2.35 -25.99
CA VAL A 321 -15.97 -2.66 -25.59
C VAL A 321 -16.24 -3.99 -26.28
N GLN A 322 -16.47 -5.05 -25.53
CA GLN A 322 -16.91 -6.30 -26.08
C GLN A 322 -18.27 -6.00 -26.71
N GLU A 323 -18.25 -5.76 -28.04
CA GLU A 323 -19.47 -5.61 -28.80
C GLU A 323 -20.25 -6.90 -28.58
N SER A 324 -21.45 -6.78 -28.06
CA SER A 324 -22.34 -7.91 -27.90
C SER A 324 -22.53 -8.51 -29.29
N LEU A 325 -22.33 -9.80 -29.40
CA LEU A 325 -22.60 -10.57 -30.65
C LEU A 325 -24.06 -10.40 -31.16
N PHE A 326 -24.91 -9.76 -30.37
CA PHE A 326 -26.34 -9.53 -30.67
C PHE A 326 -26.63 -8.14 -31.30
N ASP A 327 -25.70 -7.19 -31.23
CA ASP A 327 -25.91 -5.85 -31.82
C ASP A 327 -25.80 -5.85 -33.36
N GLN A 328 -25.35 -6.94 -33.96
CA GLN A 328 -25.27 -7.10 -35.42
C GLN A 328 -26.57 -7.60 -36.08
N TYR A 329 -27.60 -7.95 -35.32
CA TYR A 329 -28.84 -8.54 -35.86
C TYR A 329 -30.04 -7.59 -35.88
N GLU A 330 -29.97 -6.36 -35.41
CA GLU A 330 -31.08 -5.39 -35.44
C GLU A 330 -31.10 -4.47 -36.68
N ALA A 331 -30.21 -4.64 -37.64
CA ALA A 331 -30.16 -3.80 -38.86
C ALA A 331 -30.76 -4.42 -40.13
N THR A 332 -31.57 -5.48 -40.00
CA THR A 332 -32.19 -6.10 -41.18
C THR A 332 -33.58 -6.64 -40.83
N PHE A 333 -34.55 -5.74 -40.60
CA PHE A 333 -35.98 -5.96 -40.85
C PHE A 333 -36.69 -4.61 -41.03
#